data_7a57405027472c38fa965461fc063753
#
_entry.id   7a57405027472c38fa965461fc063753
#
_cell.length_a   1.000
_cell.length_b   1.000
_cell.length_c   1.000
_cell.angle_alpha   90.00
_cell.angle_beta   90.00
_cell.angle_gamma   90.00
#
_symmetry.space_group_name_H-M   'P 1'
#
loop_
_entity.id
_entity.type
_entity.pdbx_description
1 polymer ?
#
loop_
_entity_poly.entity_id
_entity_poly.type
_entity_poly.pdbx_seq_one_letter_code
_entity_poly.pdbx_strand_id
1 'polypeptide(L)' 'MKPRLRQRFGSRLKELRVGSGLSQEAFADKCGYARTYMSRIETGKANVSLDAIETLATALRMTPGELFREL' A
#
# COMPACT_ATOMS: atom_id res chain seq x y z
N MET A 1 9.30 -13.86 -15.99
CA MET A 1 8.88 -14.26 -14.64
C MET A 1 8.09 -13.13 -14.00
N LYS A 2 6.95 -13.44 -13.42
CA LYS A 2 6.13 -12.43 -12.76
C LYS A 2 6.78 -11.99 -11.44
N PRO A 3 6.75 -10.69 -11.11
CA PRO A 3 7.17 -10.24 -9.79
C PRO A 3 6.35 -10.92 -8.70
N ARG A 4 6.92 -11.00 -7.49
CA ARG A 4 6.21 -11.56 -6.34
C ARG A 4 4.97 -10.70 -6.03
N LEU A 5 3.97 -11.30 -5.42
CA LEU A 5 2.74 -10.59 -5.06
C LEU A 5 3.03 -9.34 -4.24
N ARG A 6 3.97 -9.42 -3.29
CA ARG A 6 4.28 -8.25 -2.46
C ARG A 6 4.84 -7.08 -3.28
N GLN A 7 5.53 -7.36 -4.38
CA GLN A 7 6.06 -6.33 -5.27
C GLN A 7 4.93 -5.71 -6.11
N ARG A 8 4.06 -6.56 -6.67
CA ARG A 8 2.91 -6.08 -7.44
C ARG A 8 1.96 -5.26 -6.56
N PHE A 9 1.72 -5.75 -5.34
CA PHE A 9 0.89 -5.03 -4.37
C PHE A 9 1.47 -3.67 -4.02
N GLY A 10 2.77 -3.63 -3.75
CA GLY A 10 3.46 -2.38 -3.41
C GLY A 10 3.37 -1.35 -4.53
N SER A 11 3.58 -1.78 -5.78
CA SER A 11 3.47 -0.90 -6.95
C SER A 11 2.04 -0.38 -7.10
N ARG A 12 1.05 -1.25 -6.94
CA ARG A 12 -0.36 -0.86 -7.02
C ARG A 12 -0.71 0.15 -5.92
N LEU A 13 -0.24 -0.11 -4.70
CA LEU A 13 -0.48 0.78 -3.57
C LEU A 13 0.10 2.17 -3.83
N LYS A 14 1.33 2.23 -4.36
CA LYS A 14 1.97 3.49 -4.70
C LYS A 14 1.17 4.27 -5.74
N GLU A 15 0.69 3.58 -6.78
CA GLU A 15 -0.15 4.23 -7.80
C GLU A 15 -1.40 4.84 -7.19
N LEU A 16 -2.08 4.09 -6.33
CA LEU A 16 -3.30 4.56 -5.68
C LEU A 16 -3.02 5.73 -4.76
N ARG A 17 -1.91 5.67 -4.02
CA ARG A 17 -1.51 6.77 -3.13
C ARG A 17 -1.24 8.04 -3.93
N VAL A 18 -0.44 7.94 -4.98
CA VAL A 18 -0.11 9.08 -5.84
C VAL A 18 -1.37 9.64 -6.49
N GLY A 19 -2.23 8.76 -6.96
CA GLY A 19 -3.51 9.15 -7.56
C GLY A 19 -4.44 9.86 -6.57
N SER A 20 -4.24 9.62 -5.28
CA SER A 20 -5.01 10.29 -4.21
C SER A 20 -4.38 11.62 -3.78
N GLY A 21 -3.27 12.01 -4.38
CA GLY A 21 -2.59 13.26 -4.07
C GLY A 21 -1.80 13.23 -2.75
N LEU A 22 -1.53 12.05 -2.21
CA LEU A 22 -0.84 11.90 -0.92
C LEU A 22 0.64 11.64 -1.11
N SER A 23 1.48 12.34 -0.33
CA SER A 23 2.90 11.98 -0.23
C SER A 23 3.01 10.67 0.56
N GLN A 24 4.16 10.01 0.45
CA GLN A 24 4.41 8.79 1.21
C GLN A 24 4.33 9.06 2.72
N GLU A 25 4.88 10.18 3.16
CA GLU A 25 4.85 10.57 4.57
C GLU A 25 3.43 10.83 5.06
N ALA A 26 2.65 11.59 4.29
CA ALA A 26 1.27 11.90 4.64
C ALA A 26 0.41 10.63 4.71
N PHE A 27 0.61 9.72 3.78
CA PHE A 27 -0.12 8.45 3.77
C PHE A 27 0.28 7.57 4.95
N ALA A 28 1.58 7.49 5.25
CA ALA A 28 2.06 6.75 6.42
C ALA A 28 1.45 7.32 7.70
N ASP A 29 1.46 8.64 7.86
CA ASP A 29 0.83 9.28 9.01
C ASP A 29 -0.64 8.93 9.13
N LYS A 30 -1.35 8.94 8.02
CA LYS A 30 -2.78 8.62 7.98
C LYS A 30 -3.04 7.18 8.42
N CYS A 31 -2.12 6.26 8.13
CA CYS A 31 -2.22 4.86 8.51
C CYS A 31 -1.70 4.60 9.93
N GLY A 32 -1.01 5.56 10.54
CA GLY A 32 -0.33 5.35 11.81
C GLY A 32 0.95 4.56 11.68
N TYR A 33 1.60 4.60 10.52
CA TYR A 33 2.83 3.87 10.24
C TYR A 33 4.02 4.80 10.10
N ALA A 34 5.21 4.28 10.43
CA ALA A 34 6.45 4.96 10.11
C ALA A 34 6.63 5.05 8.59
N ARG A 35 7.20 6.14 8.10
CA ARG A 35 7.45 6.31 6.68
C ARG A 35 8.35 5.19 6.12
N THR A 36 9.33 4.73 6.91
CA THR A 36 10.22 3.65 6.50
C THR A 36 9.45 2.36 6.23
N TYR A 37 8.43 2.06 7.05
CA TYR A 37 7.59 0.89 6.84
C TYR A 37 6.77 1.05 5.56
N MET A 38 6.17 2.23 5.35
CA MET A 38 5.42 2.50 4.13
C MET A 38 6.30 2.33 2.89
N SER A 39 7.54 2.81 2.94
CA SER A 39 8.48 2.65 1.84
C SER A 39 8.76 1.17 1.55
N ARG A 40 8.90 0.36 2.61
CA ARG A 40 9.13 -1.07 2.44
C ARG A 40 7.92 -1.79 1.82
N ILE A 41 6.73 -1.34 2.15
CA ILE A 41 5.51 -1.89 1.54
C ILE A 41 5.50 -1.57 0.04
N GLU A 42 5.71 -0.31 -0.31
CA GLU A 42 5.62 0.16 -1.70
C GLU A 42 6.74 -0.40 -2.58
N THR A 43 7.87 -0.75 -2.00
CA THR A 43 8.98 -1.35 -2.76
C THR A 43 8.96 -2.88 -2.76
N GLY A 44 7.94 -3.48 -2.15
CA GLY A 44 7.77 -4.93 -2.14
C GLY A 44 8.68 -5.67 -1.20
N LYS A 45 9.26 -4.99 -0.21
CA LYS A 45 10.17 -5.57 0.77
C LYS A 45 9.48 -6.02 2.05
N ALA A 46 8.23 -5.62 2.25
CA ALA A 46 7.47 -5.97 3.45
C ALA A 46 6.42 -7.02 3.11
N ASN A 47 6.24 -7.95 4.05
CA ASN A 47 5.13 -8.90 3.99
C ASN A 47 4.01 -8.30 4.85
N VAL A 48 3.00 -7.73 4.18
CA VAL A 48 1.92 -7.04 4.89
C VAL A 48 0.89 -8.03 5.43
N SER A 49 0.47 -7.79 6.67
CA SER A 49 -0.57 -8.60 7.30
C SER A 49 -1.94 -8.22 6.73
N LEU A 50 -2.94 -9.06 7.00
CA LEU A 50 -4.32 -8.74 6.63
C LEU A 50 -4.77 -7.45 7.33
N ASP A 51 -4.36 -7.27 8.60
CA ASP A 51 -4.69 -6.05 9.33
C ASP A 51 -4.08 -4.81 8.67
N ALA A 52 -2.84 -4.92 8.20
CA ALA A 52 -2.20 -3.82 7.48
C ALA A 52 -2.92 -3.52 6.16
N ILE A 53 -3.34 -4.55 5.44
CA ILE A 53 -4.10 -4.38 4.20
C ILE A 53 -5.40 -3.63 4.47
N GLU A 54 -6.10 -3.99 5.55
CA GLU A 54 -7.33 -3.30 5.94
C GLU A 54 -7.06 -1.83 6.26
N THR A 55 -6.01 -1.55 7.01
CA THR A 55 -5.62 -0.17 7.36
C THR A 55 -5.30 0.65 6.11
N LEU A 56 -4.55 0.08 5.18
CA LEU A 56 -4.18 0.75 3.93
C LEU A 56 -5.41 1.06 3.08
N ALA A 57 -6.32 0.08 2.96
CA ALA A 57 -7.55 0.23 2.21
C ALA A 57 -8.43 1.34 2.81
N THR A 58 -8.61 1.31 4.13
CA THR A 58 -9.41 2.31 4.84
C THR A 58 -8.85 3.71 4.64
N ALA A 59 -7.52 3.85 4.71
CA ALA A 59 -6.86 5.15 4.52
C ALA A 59 -7.08 5.71 3.11
N LEU A 60 -7.22 4.84 2.12
CA LEU A 60 -7.50 5.23 0.74
C LEU A 60 -9.00 5.27 0.43
N ARG A 61 -9.85 4.98 1.41
CA ARG A 61 -11.31 4.88 1.25
C ARG A 61 -11.69 3.85 0.19
N MET A 62 -11.01 2.72 0.22
CA MET A 62 -11.20 1.61 -0.70
C MET A 62 -11.48 0.32 0.05
N THR A 63 -12.02 -0.66 -0.65
CA THR A 63 -12.13 -2.01 -0.11
C THR A 63 -10.80 -2.74 -0.34
N PRO A 64 -10.48 -3.78 0.45
CA PRO A 64 -9.31 -4.61 0.16
C PRO A 64 -9.32 -5.18 -1.25
N GLY A 65 -10.49 -5.55 -1.76
CA GLY A 65 -10.62 -6.05 -3.13
C GLY A 65 -10.15 -5.05 -4.18
N GLU A 66 -10.42 -3.77 -3.95
CA GLU A 66 -9.96 -2.72 -4.87
C GLU A 66 -8.44 -2.57 -4.87
N LEU A 67 -7.79 -2.78 -3.72
CA LEU A 67 -6.34 -2.79 -3.65
C LEU A 67 -5.73 -3.91 -4.48
N PHE A 68 -6.42 -5.03 -4.59
CA PHE A 68 -5.92 -6.21 -5.28
C PHE A 68 -6.42 -6.33 -6.72
N ARG A 69 -7.17 -5.34 -7.20
CA ARG A 69 -7.69 -5.39 -8.57
C ARG A 69 -6.54 -5.46 -9.56
N GLU A 70 -6.64 -6.42 -10.47
CA GLU A 70 -5.69 -6.61 -11.57
C GLU A 70 -4.26 -6.99 -11.12
N LEU A 71 -4.12 -7.53 -9.92
CA LEU A 71 -2.84 -8.12 -9.51
C LEU A 71 -2.73 -9.58 -9.98
#